data_58c52880c3bd6a60c87b9c5498de37c3
#
_entry.id   58c52880c3bd6a60c87b9c5498de37c3
#
_cell.length_a   1.000
_cell.length_b   1.000
_cell.length_c   1.000
_cell.angle_alpha   90.00
_cell.angle_beta   90.00
_cell.angle_gamma   90.00
#
_symmetry.space_group_name_H-M   'P 1'
#
loop_
_entity.id
_entity.type
_entity.pdbx_description
1 polymer ?
#
loop_
_entity_poly.entity_id
_entity_poly.type
_entity_poly.pdbx_seq_one_letter_code
_entity_poly.pdbx_strand_id
1 'polypeptide(L)'
;MGFIHPDLSGAQIIDPGLAGHTAKPAGTIECMKAPLFSVRNLSKRYGSATVVDRLSFEIAPGQCLGLIGPNGAGKTTTVRMCLGLASADEGEVVFHGASGALKMPADSLAIKARLGIVSQFDSLDPDFSCAENLLVFGRYFGLDDATIRQRIPQLLEFAALSSKAQAKLSELSGGMKRRLSLARALVNDPDLLLLDEPTTGLDPQARHLMWERLQQLLQRGKSILLTTHFMDEAERLCDRLIVLDHGRKMCEGAPRELVSEQLEPDVVEVYGQGAVALAGTDLRALAERTEVSGETVFFYTHDAQPLLGSLSAHKQLRTLHRPANLEDLFLKLTGRQIREDA
;
A
#
# COMPACT_ATOMS: atom_id res chain seq x y z
N MET A 1 -22.24 31.91 62.75
CA MET A 1 -22.31 30.51 62.25
C MET A 1 -21.41 30.42 61.03
N GLY A 2 -20.22 29.88 61.26
CA GLY A 2 -19.17 29.89 60.33
C GLY A 2 -19.29 28.75 59.29
N PHE A 3 -18.98 29.03 58.04
CA PHE A 3 -18.68 28.04 57.06
C PHE A 3 -17.17 28.06 56.71
N ILE A 4 -16.54 26.95 57.00
CA ILE A 4 -15.14 26.66 56.73
C ILE A 4 -15.01 26.29 55.27
N HIS A 5 -14.20 27.03 54.49
CA HIS A 5 -13.72 26.63 53.15
C HIS A 5 -12.46 25.79 53.32
N PRO A 6 -12.31 24.63 52.63
CA PRO A 6 -11.02 24.02 52.49
C PRO A 6 -10.28 24.57 51.27
N ASP A 7 -9.05 24.88 51.52
CA ASP A 7 -7.96 25.33 50.66
C ASP A 7 -7.67 24.31 49.54
N LEU A 8 -7.65 24.76 48.29
CA LEU A 8 -7.22 24.00 47.11
C LEU A 8 -6.02 24.71 46.47
N SER A 9 -4.87 24.63 47.16
CA SER A 9 -3.58 24.93 46.57
C SER A 9 -2.92 23.59 46.10
N GLY A 10 -2.72 23.37 44.80
CA GLY A 10 -1.96 22.22 44.31
C GLY A 10 -2.33 21.70 42.92
N ALA A 11 -2.60 22.59 41.97
CA ALA A 11 -2.64 22.17 40.59
C ALA A 11 -1.24 22.29 39.97
N GLN A 12 -0.51 21.19 39.89
CA GLN A 12 0.68 21.08 39.07
C GLN A 12 0.28 21.11 37.59
N ILE A 13 0.82 22.09 36.88
CA ILE A 13 0.77 22.20 35.42
C ILE A 13 1.62 21.08 34.88
N ILE A 14 1.01 20.08 34.23
CA ILE A 14 1.68 19.05 33.50
C ILE A 14 1.93 19.61 32.08
N ASP A 15 3.20 19.86 31.79
CA ASP A 15 3.73 20.21 30.50
C ASP A 15 3.48 19.05 29.48
N PRO A 16 2.86 19.26 28.31
CA PRO A 16 2.75 18.21 27.29
C PRO A 16 4.03 18.18 26.44
N GLY A 17 5.13 17.74 27.05
CA GLY A 17 6.38 17.47 26.39
C GLY A 17 6.35 16.16 25.63
N LEU A 18 6.55 16.26 24.30
CA LEU A 18 7.21 15.30 23.41
C LEU A 18 7.00 13.80 23.75
N ALA A 19 5.90 13.22 23.26
CA ALA A 19 5.80 11.77 23.10
C ALA A 19 6.80 11.29 22.03
N GLY A 20 7.97 10.84 22.49
CA GLY A 20 8.97 10.21 21.66
C GLY A 20 8.39 8.96 20.99
N HIS A 21 8.65 8.82 19.70
CA HIS A 21 8.49 7.58 18.96
C HIS A 21 9.38 6.51 19.64
N THR A 22 8.77 5.66 20.44
CA THR A 22 9.44 4.45 20.91
C THR A 22 9.52 3.48 19.74
N ALA A 23 10.70 3.35 19.17
CA ALA A 23 11.04 2.28 18.24
C ALA A 23 10.70 0.94 18.94
N LYS A 24 9.93 0.07 18.29
CA LYS A 24 9.75 -1.33 18.71
C LYS A 24 11.13 -1.98 18.81
N PRO A 25 11.45 -2.70 19.90
CA PRO A 25 12.71 -3.39 20.00
C PRO A 25 12.78 -4.50 18.91
N ALA A 26 13.86 -4.49 18.16
CA ALA A 26 14.22 -5.59 17.26
C ALA A 26 14.45 -6.86 18.10
N GLY A 27 13.77 -7.97 17.72
CA GLY A 27 14.08 -9.30 18.24
C GLY A 27 13.08 -9.90 19.25
N THR A 28 11.77 -9.77 19.01
CA THR A 28 10.79 -10.67 19.62
C THR A 28 10.33 -11.64 18.52
N ILE A 29 10.55 -12.94 18.75
CA ILE A 29 9.89 -14.00 17.95
C ILE A 29 8.39 -13.77 18.13
N GLU A 30 7.77 -13.05 17.18
CA GLU A 30 6.33 -12.91 17.17
C GLU A 30 5.76 -14.32 17.06
N CYS A 31 5.04 -14.73 18.11
CA CYS A 31 4.17 -15.90 18.06
C CYS A 31 3.35 -15.78 16.78
N MET A 32 3.64 -16.57 15.75
CA MET A 32 3.02 -16.47 14.43
C MET A 32 1.51 -16.62 14.64
N LYS A 33 0.81 -15.49 14.58
CA LYS A 33 -0.66 -15.51 14.55
C LYS A 33 -1.07 -16.33 13.33
N ALA A 34 -2.02 -17.25 13.51
CA ALA A 34 -2.56 -17.98 12.37
C ALA A 34 -3.00 -16.99 11.28
N PRO A 35 -2.69 -17.24 10.00
CA PRO A 35 -3.01 -16.32 8.92
C PRO A 35 -4.52 -16.09 8.84
N LEU A 36 -4.94 -14.88 8.49
CA LEU A 36 -6.33 -14.56 8.13
C LEU A 36 -6.65 -15.03 6.71
N PHE A 37 -5.66 -14.91 5.83
CA PHE A 37 -5.83 -15.21 4.41
C PHE A 37 -4.55 -15.87 3.88
N SER A 38 -4.68 -16.94 3.12
CA SER A 38 -3.53 -17.62 2.51
C SER A 38 -3.77 -17.97 1.06
N VAL A 39 -2.72 -17.82 0.29
CA VAL A 39 -2.62 -18.16 -1.13
C VAL A 39 -1.45 -19.14 -1.28
N ARG A 40 -1.69 -20.29 -1.92
CA ARG A 40 -0.67 -21.34 -2.07
C ARG A 40 -0.55 -21.78 -3.52
N ASN A 41 0.66 -21.67 -4.09
CA ASN A 41 1.03 -22.10 -5.43
C ASN A 41 0.06 -21.65 -6.53
N LEU A 42 -0.45 -20.41 -6.39
CA LEU A 42 -1.45 -19.86 -7.29
C LEU A 42 -0.84 -19.62 -8.67
N SER A 43 -1.44 -20.21 -9.69
CA SER A 43 -0.97 -20.07 -11.07
C SER A 43 -2.10 -19.69 -12.01
N LYS A 44 -1.78 -18.87 -13.02
CA LYS A 44 -2.72 -18.46 -14.07
C LYS A 44 -2.05 -18.29 -15.41
N ARG A 45 -2.66 -18.89 -16.42
CA ARG A 45 -2.27 -18.74 -17.83
C ARG A 45 -3.41 -18.15 -18.65
N TYR A 46 -3.05 -17.35 -19.64
CA TYR A 46 -3.96 -16.90 -20.69
C TYR A 46 -3.32 -17.25 -22.03
N GLY A 47 -3.89 -18.23 -22.75
CA GLY A 47 -3.25 -18.83 -23.93
C GLY A 47 -1.89 -19.43 -23.56
N SER A 48 -0.83 -19.02 -24.24
CA SER A 48 0.55 -19.45 -23.98
C SER A 48 1.26 -18.65 -22.89
N ALA A 49 0.70 -17.52 -22.45
CA ALA A 49 1.34 -16.63 -21.48
C ALA A 49 1.00 -17.04 -20.04
N THR A 50 2.02 -17.30 -19.21
CA THR A 50 1.88 -17.45 -17.76
C THR A 50 1.91 -16.07 -17.13
N VAL A 51 0.77 -15.65 -16.54
CA VAL A 51 0.61 -14.33 -15.93
C VAL A 51 0.86 -14.36 -14.43
N VAL A 52 0.60 -15.49 -13.77
CA VAL A 52 0.97 -15.76 -12.37
C VAL A 52 1.54 -17.15 -12.30
N ASP A 53 2.72 -17.31 -11.70
CA ASP A 53 3.48 -18.57 -11.64
C ASP A 53 3.76 -18.95 -10.18
N ARG A 54 2.99 -19.91 -9.66
CA ARG A 54 3.14 -20.54 -8.33
C ARG A 54 3.29 -19.55 -7.18
N LEU A 55 2.54 -18.44 -7.22
CA LEU A 55 2.58 -17.42 -6.19
C LEU A 55 2.00 -17.94 -4.87
N SER A 56 2.75 -17.76 -3.78
CA SER A 56 2.33 -18.12 -2.43
C SER A 56 2.60 -16.97 -1.47
N PHE A 57 1.62 -16.67 -0.60
CA PHE A 57 1.72 -15.67 0.47
C PHE A 57 0.63 -15.87 1.51
N GLU A 58 0.81 -15.25 2.66
CA GLU A 58 -0.15 -15.23 3.75
C GLU A 58 -0.33 -13.82 4.28
N ILE A 59 -1.51 -13.50 4.80
CA ILE A 59 -1.82 -12.21 5.43
C ILE A 59 -2.25 -12.49 6.87
N ALA A 60 -1.55 -11.92 7.83
CA ALA A 60 -1.91 -12.02 9.23
C ALA A 60 -3.04 -11.02 9.57
N PRO A 61 -3.84 -11.29 10.64
CA PRO A 61 -4.81 -10.30 11.13
C PRO A 61 -4.16 -8.96 11.47
N GLY A 62 -4.73 -7.87 10.94
CA GLY A 62 -4.25 -6.50 11.13
C GLY A 62 -3.02 -6.13 10.30
N GLN A 63 -2.58 -6.97 9.38
CA GLN A 63 -1.42 -6.76 8.52
C GLN A 63 -1.79 -6.08 7.21
N CYS A 64 -0.94 -5.18 6.73
CA CYS A 64 -0.92 -4.70 5.36
C CYS A 64 0.15 -5.45 4.55
N LEU A 65 -0.27 -6.26 3.59
CA LEU A 65 0.60 -6.90 2.61
C LEU A 65 0.51 -6.15 1.28
N GLY A 66 1.65 -5.69 0.76
CA GLY A 66 1.77 -5.06 -0.55
C GLY A 66 2.20 -6.04 -1.63
N LEU A 67 1.51 -6.04 -2.78
CA LEU A 67 2.00 -6.63 -4.02
C LEU A 67 2.47 -5.50 -4.92
N ILE A 68 3.77 -5.35 -5.09
CA ILE A 68 4.37 -4.30 -5.92
C ILE A 68 4.98 -4.89 -7.18
N GLY A 69 5.04 -4.09 -8.23
CA GLY A 69 5.59 -4.55 -9.50
C GLY A 69 5.12 -3.68 -10.67
N PRO A 70 5.71 -3.82 -11.86
CA PRO A 70 5.34 -3.06 -13.04
C PRO A 70 3.96 -3.46 -13.56
N ASN A 71 3.47 -2.70 -14.54
CA ASN A 71 2.28 -3.08 -15.29
C ASN A 71 2.52 -4.44 -15.99
N GLY A 72 1.53 -5.33 -15.90
CA GLY A 72 1.68 -6.70 -16.41
C GLY A 72 2.39 -7.71 -15.49
N ALA A 73 2.86 -7.32 -14.30
CA ALA A 73 3.50 -8.24 -13.36
C ALA A 73 2.56 -9.30 -12.74
N GLY A 74 1.25 -9.22 -13.00
CA GLY A 74 0.26 -10.19 -12.47
C GLY A 74 -0.50 -9.73 -11.22
N LYS A 75 -0.30 -8.52 -10.72
CA LYS A 75 -0.94 -7.97 -9.50
C LYS A 75 -2.46 -8.05 -9.55
N THR A 76 -3.09 -7.39 -10.51
CA THR A 76 -4.56 -7.39 -10.69
C THR A 76 -5.11 -8.80 -10.95
N THR A 77 -4.40 -9.64 -11.70
CA THR A 77 -4.82 -11.04 -11.92
C THR A 77 -4.80 -11.82 -10.61
N THR A 78 -3.80 -11.62 -9.76
CA THR A 78 -3.73 -12.22 -8.42
C THR A 78 -4.92 -11.77 -7.56
N VAL A 79 -5.21 -10.48 -7.49
CA VAL A 79 -6.38 -9.95 -6.77
C VAL A 79 -7.68 -10.55 -7.31
N ARG A 80 -7.84 -10.63 -8.64
CA ARG A 80 -9.03 -11.23 -9.26
C ARG A 80 -9.21 -12.70 -8.89
N MET A 81 -8.13 -13.47 -8.79
CA MET A 81 -8.19 -14.87 -8.33
C MET A 81 -8.54 -14.95 -6.83
N CYS A 82 -7.97 -14.09 -5.99
CA CYS A 82 -8.32 -13.98 -4.58
C CYS A 82 -9.81 -13.66 -4.36
N LEU A 83 -10.42 -12.92 -5.29
CA LEU A 83 -11.84 -12.57 -5.28
C LEU A 83 -12.75 -13.63 -5.93
N GLY A 84 -12.18 -14.68 -6.53
CA GLY A 84 -12.93 -15.63 -7.34
C GLY A 84 -13.58 -15.01 -8.58
N LEU A 85 -13.03 -13.89 -9.09
CA LEU A 85 -13.42 -13.23 -10.36
C LEU A 85 -12.64 -13.80 -11.55
N ALA A 86 -11.54 -14.48 -11.28
CA ALA A 86 -10.80 -15.30 -12.25
C ALA A 86 -10.53 -16.66 -11.61
N SER A 87 -10.71 -17.74 -12.36
CA SER A 87 -10.34 -19.07 -11.91
C SER A 87 -8.82 -19.23 -11.95
N ALA A 88 -8.25 -19.75 -10.86
CA ALA A 88 -6.86 -20.22 -10.89
C ALA A 88 -6.77 -21.52 -11.72
N ASP A 89 -5.65 -21.72 -12.40
CA ASP A 89 -5.38 -22.99 -13.09
C ASP A 89 -4.75 -24.00 -12.13
N GLU A 90 -3.98 -23.51 -11.13
CA GLU A 90 -3.39 -24.30 -10.06
C GLU A 90 -3.37 -23.49 -8.76
N GLY A 91 -3.28 -24.20 -7.61
CA GLY A 91 -3.15 -23.59 -6.30
C GLY A 91 -4.48 -23.40 -5.59
N GLU A 92 -4.43 -22.81 -4.41
CA GLU A 92 -5.61 -22.57 -3.59
C GLU A 92 -5.57 -21.19 -2.91
N VAL A 93 -6.77 -20.66 -2.64
CA VAL A 93 -7.01 -19.44 -1.87
C VAL A 93 -7.90 -19.80 -0.69
N VAL A 94 -7.45 -19.49 0.52
CA VAL A 94 -8.12 -19.86 1.77
C VAL A 94 -8.29 -18.64 2.66
N PHE A 95 -9.50 -18.42 3.14
CA PHE A 95 -9.82 -17.46 4.19
C PHE A 95 -10.01 -18.21 5.52
N HIS A 96 -9.24 -17.83 6.55
CA HIS A 96 -9.26 -18.46 7.85
C HIS A 96 -10.13 -17.64 8.81
N GLY A 97 -11.42 -17.95 8.82
CA GLY A 97 -12.39 -17.31 9.74
C GLY A 97 -12.47 -18.02 11.09
N ALA A 98 -13.15 -17.37 12.05
CA ALA A 98 -13.40 -17.96 13.37
C ALA A 98 -14.19 -19.30 13.31
N SER A 99 -14.99 -19.49 12.24
CA SER A 99 -15.80 -20.71 12.02
C SER A 99 -15.07 -21.80 11.23
N GLY A 100 -13.78 -21.61 10.91
CA GLY A 100 -12.98 -22.56 10.12
C GLY A 100 -12.43 -21.94 8.83
N ALA A 101 -11.76 -22.79 8.04
CA ALA A 101 -11.17 -22.40 6.76
C ALA A 101 -12.20 -22.46 5.63
N LEU A 102 -12.35 -21.37 4.91
CA LEU A 102 -13.20 -21.24 3.73
C LEU A 102 -12.31 -21.22 2.47
N LYS A 103 -12.68 -21.95 1.42
CA LYS A 103 -11.86 -22.08 0.20
C LYS A 103 -12.54 -21.48 -1.03
N MET A 104 -11.78 -20.75 -1.85
CA MET A 104 -12.24 -20.38 -3.18
C MET A 104 -12.12 -21.59 -4.14
N PRO A 105 -13.03 -21.75 -5.10
CA PRO A 105 -14.26 -20.99 -5.31
C PRO A 105 -15.48 -21.51 -4.50
N ALA A 106 -15.37 -22.65 -3.80
CA ALA A 106 -16.47 -23.34 -3.17
C ALA A 106 -17.27 -22.45 -2.19
N ASP A 107 -16.55 -21.70 -1.34
CA ASP A 107 -17.13 -20.86 -0.29
C ASP A 107 -17.14 -19.38 -0.67
N SER A 108 -17.17 -19.07 -1.98
CA SER A 108 -16.96 -17.69 -2.48
C SER A 108 -17.92 -16.66 -1.87
N LEU A 109 -19.17 -16.98 -1.63
CA LEU A 109 -20.15 -16.06 -1.03
C LEU A 109 -19.79 -15.73 0.42
N ALA A 110 -19.45 -16.75 1.22
CA ALA A 110 -19.06 -16.57 2.61
C ALA A 110 -17.75 -15.78 2.74
N ILE A 111 -16.77 -16.03 1.86
CA ILE A 111 -15.53 -15.26 1.81
C ILE A 111 -15.81 -13.81 1.42
N LYS A 112 -16.57 -13.57 0.34
CA LYS A 112 -16.89 -12.20 -0.14
C LYS A 112 -17.64 -11.38 0.91
N ALA A 113 -18.48 -12.00 1.74
CA ALA A 113 -19.14 -11.31 2.84
C ALA A 113 -18.17 -10.75 3.89
N ARG A 114 -16.92 -11.25 3.94
CA ARG A 114 -15.85 -10.85 4.87
C ARG A 114 -14.79 -9.95 4.18
N LEU A 115 -14.95 -9.69 2.88
CA LEU A 115 -14.04 -8.88 2.09
C LEU A 115 -14.62 -7.51 1.78
N GLY A 116 -13.78 -6.48 1.78
CA GLY A 116 -14.03 -5.17 1.18
C GLY A 116 -13.17 -5.01 -0.06
N ILE A 117 -13.72 -4.43 -1.12
CA ILE A 117 -13.04 -4.36 -2.41
C ILE A 117 -13.03 -2.92 -2.91
N VAL A 118 -11.83 -2.41 -3.23
CA VAL A 118 -11.65 -1.19 -4.00
C VAL A 118 -10.89 -1.57 -5.27
N SER A 119 -11.60 -1.63 -6.39
CA SER A 119 -11.03 -1.94 -7.70
C SER A 119 -10.33 -0.72 -8.31
N GLN A 120 -9.49 -0.93 -9.31
CA GLN A 120 -8.80 0.14 -10.04
C GLN A 120 -9.78 1.17 -10.62
N PHE A 121 -10.90 0.71 -11.16
CA PHE A 121 -11.98 1.57 -11.66
C PHE A 121 -13.08 1.73 -10.62
N ASP A 122 -13.62 2.94 -10.51
CA ASP A 122 -14.76 3.19 -9.63
C ASP A 122 -16.00 2.45 -10.15
N SER A 123 -16.55 1.58 -9.29
CA SER A 123 -17.76 0.81 -9.60
C SER A 123 -19.00 1.45 -8.95
N LEU A 124 -18.97 2.77 -8.73
CA LEU A 124 -20.08 3.53 -8.17
C LEU A 124 -21.19 3.71 -9.23
N ASP A 125 -22.43 3.68 -8.79
CA ASP A 125 -23.57 3.90 -9.66
C ASP A 125 -23.80 5.41 -9.85
N PRO A 126 -23.74 5.94 -11.09
CA PRO A 126 -23.87 7.37 -11.36
C PRO A 126 -25.26 7.94 -11.07
N ASP A 127 -26.28 7.10 -11.07
CA ASP A 127 -27.67 7.53 -10.86
C ASP A 127 -28.01 7.72 -9.38
N PHE A 128 -27.15 7.19 -8.48
CA PHE A 128 -27.34 7.29 -7.04
C PHE A 128 -26.51 8.42 -6.42
N SER A 129 -27.04 8.98 -5.33
CA SER A 129 -26.29 9.84 -4.42
C SER A 129 -25.21 9.05 -3.67
N CYS A 130 -24.32 9.75 -2.93
CA CYS A 130 -23.33 9.08 -2.08
C CYS A 130 -24.00 8.13 -1.07
N ALA A 131 -25.05 8.57 -0.39
CA ALA A 131 -25.76 7.76 0.60
C ALA A 131 -26.48 6.56 -0.04
N GLU A 132 -27.10 6.75 -1.21
CA GLU A 132 -27.76 5.67 -1.92
C GLU A 132 -26.80 4.60 -2.44
N ASN A 133 -25.61 5.00 -2.93
CA ASN A 133 -24.55 4.07 -3.29
C ASN A 133 -24.19 3.14 -2.11
N LEU A 134 -24.07 3.71 -0.90
CA LEU A 134 -23.78 2.91 0.31
C LEU A 134 -24.97 2.02 0.70
N LEU A 135 -26.21 2.56 0.60
CA LEU A 135 -27.42 1.83 0.96
C LEU A 135 -27.62 0.61 0.05
N VAL A 136 -27.57 0.82 -1.26
CA VAL A 136 -27.78 -0.25 -2.24
C VAL A 136 -26.69 -1.30 -2.13
N PHE A 137 -25.43 -0.89 -1.93
CA PHE A 137 -24.33 -1.83 -1.79
C PHE A 137 -24.45 -2.66 -0.50
N GLY A 138 -24.89 -2.08 0.61
CA GLY A 138 -25.15 -2.82 1.85
C GLY A 138 -26.22 -3.89 1.68
N ARG A 139 -27.25 -3.62 0.88
CA ARG A 139 -28.29 -4.62 0.56
C ARG A 139 -27.74 -5.82 -0.20
N TYR A 140 -26.74 -5.66 -1.07
CA TYR A 140 -26.08 -6.80 -1.74
C TYR A 140 -25.37 -7.75 -0.76
N PHE A 141 -24.98 -7.27 0.43
CA PHE A 141 -24.47 -8.10 1.52
C PHE A 141 -25.57 -8.69 2.42
N GLY A 142 -26.84 -8.47 2.11
CA GLY A 142 -27.97 -8.94 2.90
C GLY A 142 -28.18 -8.18 4.22
N LEU A 143 -27.59 -7.00 4.36
CA LEU A 143 -27.81 -6.14 5.53
C LEU A 143 -29.21 -5.50 5.44
N ASP A 144 -29.87 -5.35 6.60
CA ASP A 144 -31.13 -4.64 6.66
C ASP A 144 -30.92 -3.11 6.56
N ASP A 145 -31.94 -2.43 6.06
CA ASP A 145 -31.87 -0.98 5.81
C ASP A 145 -31.60 -0.16 7.06
N ALA A 146 -32.07 -0.58 8.23
CA ALA A 146 -31.88 0.14 9.48
C ALA A 146 -30.39 0.12 9.87
N THR A 147 -29.76 -1.06 9.82
CA THR A 147 -28.33 -1.24 10.05
C THR A 147 -27.49 -0.41 9.07
N ILE A 148 -27.83 -0.44 7.78
CA ILE A 148 -27.09 0.32 6.76
C ILE A 148 -27.23 1.81 7.02
N ARG A 149 -28.44 2.32 7.25
CA ARG A 149 -28.71 3.75 7.52
C ARG A 149 -27.99 4.25 8.76
N GLN A 150 -27.80 3.40 9.77
CA GLN A 150 -27.01 3.74 10.95
C GLN A 150 -25.50 3.86 10.64
N ARG A 151 -24.98 3.07 9.71
CA ARG A 151 -23.57 3.09 9.29
C ARG A 151 -23.22 4.21 8.33
N ILE A 152 -24.15 4.63 7.46
CA ILE A 152 -23.91 5.64 6.41
C ILE A 152 -23.28 6.93 6.94
N PRO A 153 -23.75 7.57 8.01
CA PRO A 153 -23.12 8.80 8.54
C PRO A 153 -21.65 8.62 8.88
N GLN A 154 -21.30 7.52 9.57
CA GLN A 154 -19.93 7.20 9.96
C GLN A 154 -19.03 6.91 8.75
N LEU A 155 -19.54 6.21 7.74
CA LEU A 155 -18.81 5.90 6.51
C LEU A 155 -18.56 7.17 5.68
N LEU A 156 -19.53 8.07 5.60
CA LEU A 156 -19.37 9.35 4.91
C LEU A 156 -18.44 10.31 5.66
N GLU A 157 -18.45 10.29 7.00
CA GLU A 157 -17.49 11.02 7.81
C GLU A 157 -16.07 10.48 7.60
N PHE A 158 -15.90 9.16 7.65
CA PHE A 158 -14.64 8.50 7.34
C PHE A 158 -14.11 8.88 5.95
N ALA A 159 -14.99 8.97 4.94
CA ALA A 159 -14.64 9.40 3.59
C ALA A 159 -14.44 10.92 3.45
N ALA A 160 -14.67 11.72 4.50
CA ALA A 160 -14.77 13.18 4.45
C ALA A 160 -15.78 13.67 3.40
N LEU A 161 -16.98 13.05 3.40
CA LEU A 161 -18.09 13.32 2.47
C LEU A 161 -19.42 13.59 3.19
N SER A 162 -19.42 13.88 4.50
CA SER A 162 -20.66 14.12 5.27
C SER A 162 -21.55 15.21 4.65
N SER A 163 -20.94 16.31 4.19
CA SER A 163 -21.67 17.42 3.51
C SER A 163 -22.16 17.08 2.11
N LYS A 164 -21.74 15.94 1.56
CA LYS A 164 -22.03 15.46 0.20
C LYS A 164 -22.92 14.22 0.18
N ALA A 165 -23.58 13.89 1.31
CA ALA A 165 -24.38 12.66 1.43
C ALA A 165 -25.43 12.50 0.31
N GLN A 166 -26.08 13.61 -0.09
CA GLN A 166 -27.12 13.63 -1.14
C GLN A 166 -26.59 14.04 -2.52
N ALA A 167 -25.29 14.35 -2.64
CA ALA A 167 -24.70 14.74 -3.92
C ALA A 167 -24.62 13.55 -4.88
N LYS A 168 -24.86 13.81 -6.16
CA LYS A 168 -24.68 12.86 -7.26
C LYS A 168 -23.19 12.69 -7.57
N LEU A 169 -22.81 11.57 -8.21
CA LEU A 169 -21.43 11.34 -8.57
C LEU A 169 -20.84 12.37 -9.54
N SER A 170 -21.67 12.99 -10.38
CA SER A 170 -21.28 14.08 -11.27
C SER A 170 -20.78 15.33 -10.53
N GLU A 171 -21.16 15.49 -9.26
CA GLU A 171 -20.77 16.63 -8.40
C GLU A 171 -19.48 16.33 -7.59
N LEU A 172 -18.91 15.15 -7.76
CA LEU A 172 -17.71 14.71 -7.02
C LEU A 172 -16.47 14.75 -7.90
N SER A 173 -15.35 15.20 -7.31
CA SER A 173 -14.02 15.04 -7.92
C SER A 173 -13.61 13.56 -7.94
N GLY A 174 -12.59 13.21 -8.73
CA GLY A 174 -12.03 11.85 -8.77
C GLY A 174 -11.59 11.35 -7.38
N GLY A 175 -10.89 12.19 -6.62
CA GLY A 175 -10.50 11.85 -5.25
C GLY A 175 -11.68 11.66 -4.29
N MET A 176 -12.78 12.41 -4.47
CA MET A 176 -14.02 12.21 -3.71
C MET A 176 -14.71 10.89 -4.07
N LYS A 177 -14.76 10.53 -5.36
CA LYS A 177 -15.29 9.24 -5.83
C LYS A 177 -14.46 8.07 -5.26
N ARG A 178 -13.15 8.20 -5.29
CA ARG A 178 -12.25 7.17 -4.73
C ARG A 178 -12.46 6.95 -3.24
N ARG A 179 -12.63 8.02 -2.47
CA ARG A 179 -12.95 7.93 -1.03
C ARG A 179 -14.35 7.35 -0.78
N LEU A 180 -15.32 7.65 -1.63
CA LEU A 180 -16.64 7.00 -1.57
C LEU A 180 -16.55 5.50 -1.88
N SER A 181 -15.72 5.09 -2.85
CA SER A 181 -15.45 3.68 -3.16
C SER A 181 -14.83 2.95 -1.96
N LEU A 182 -13.92 3.61 -1.22
CA LEU A 182 -13.37 3.06 0.03
C LEU A 182 -14.45 2.94 1.12
N ALA A 183 -15.27 3.97 1.32
CA ALA A 183 -16.39 3.92 2.28
C ALA A 183 -17.38 2.79 1.94
N ARG A 184 -17.66 2.60 0.65
CA ARG A 184 -18.53 1.53 0.16
C ARG A 184 -17.95 0.14 0.49
N ALA A 185 -16.62 -0.02 0.32
CA ALA A 185 -15.94 -1.28 0.65
C ALA A 185 -15.99 -1.63 2.15
N LEU A 186 -16.37 -0.68 3.02
CA LEU A 186 -16.48 -0.86 4.46
C LEU A 186 -17.92 -1.11 4.95
N VAL A 187 -18.92 -1.07 4.07
CA VAL A 187 -20.34 -1.17 4.46
C VAL A 187 -20.66 -2.47 5.21
N ASN A 188 -20.05 -3.58 4.79
CA ASN A 188 -20.22 -4.90 5.41
C ASN A 188 -19.28 -5.15 6.60
N ASP A 189 -18.47 -4.16 7.02
CA ASP A 189 -17.47 -4.29 8.08
C ASP A 189 -16.47 -5.42 7.86
N PRO A 190 -15.73 -5.44 6.75
CA PRO A 190 -14.89 -6.56 6.33
C PRO A 190 -13.70 -6.79 7.28
N ASP A 191 -13.18 -8.03 7.30
CA ASP A 191 -11.93 -8.36 7.99
C ASP A 191 -10.70 -8.06 7.15
N LEU A 192 -10.83 -8.18 5.82
CA LEU A 192 -9.76 -7.98 4.85
C LEU A 192 -10.24 -7.05 3.72
N LEU A 193 -9.46 -6.04 3.43
CA LEU A 193 -9.64 -5.16 2.28
C LEU A 193 -8.67 -5.55 1.16
N LEU A 194 -9.18 -5.71 -0.05
CA LEU A 194 -8.38 -5.88 -1.25
C LEU A 194 -8.46 -4.58 -2.07
N LEU A 195 -7.33 -3.91 -2.19
CA LEU A 195 -7.21 -2.59 -2.80
C LEU A 195 -6.33 -2.71 -4.05
N ASP A 196 -6.93 -2.57 -5.22
CA ASP A 196 -6.21 -2.63 -6.49
C ASP A 196 -5.90 -1.21 -6.97
N GLU A 197 -4.64 -0.79 -6.79
CA GLU A 197 -4.12 0.53 -7.12
C GLU A 197 -5.00 1.69 -6.60
N PRO A 198 -5.22 1.80 -5.27
CA PRO A 198 -6.23 2.69 -4.71
C PRO A 198 -5.96 4.17 -4.91
N THR A 199 -4.72 4.58 -5.21
CA THR A 199 -4.32 5.99 -5.32
C THR A 199 -3.95 6.42 -6.73
N THR A 200 -4.03 5.51 -7.70
CA THR A 200 -3.74 5.82 -9.12
C THR A 200 -4.68 6.90 -9.64
N GLY A 201 -4.12 7.91 -10.32
CA GLY A 201 -4.87 9.04 -10.87
C GLY A 201 -5.34 10.08 -9.86
N LEU A 202 -4.92 9.99 -8.59
CA LEU A 202 -5.20 11.00 -7.58
C LEU A 202 -4.12 12.08 -7.55
N ASP A 203 -4.55 13.32 -7.32
CA ASP A 203 -3.63 14.40 -6.99
C ASP A 203 -2.90 14.13 -5.66
N PRO A 204 -1.75 14.78 -5.38
CA PRO A 204 -0.96 14.50 -4.17
C PRO A 204 -1.75 14.67 -2.86
N GLN A 205 -2.65 15.65 -2.78
CA GLN A 205 -3.46 15.90 -1.58
C GLN A 205 -4.48 14.78 -1.34
N ALA A 206 -5.18 14.36 -2.40
CA ALA A 206 -6.14 13.26 -2.34
C ALA A 206 -5.44 11.92 -2.01
N ARG A 207 -4.22 11.69 -2.53
CA ARG A 207 -3.40 10.53 -2.23
C ARG A 207 -3.01 10.48 -0.75
N HIS A 208 -2.51 11.58 -0.17
CA HIS A 208 -2.17 11.64 1.26
C HIS A 208 -3.39 11.36 2.14
N LEU A 209 -4.54 11.95 1.83
CA LEU A 209 -5.76 11.69 2.58
C LEU A 209 -6.19 10.22 2.49
N MET A 210 -6.02 9.57 1.33
CA MET A 210 -6.28 8.14 1.18
C MET A 210 -5.37 7.32 2.09
N TRP A 211 -4.06 7.61 2.12
CA TRP A 211 -3.10 6.93 3.00
C TRP A 211 -3.46 7.08 4.48
N GLU A 212 -3.85 8.27 4.92
CA GLU A 212 -4.32 8.49 6.30
C GLU A 212 -5.52 7.59 6.64
N ARG A 213 -6.48 7.47 5.70
CA ARG A 213 -7.64 6.60 5.90
C ARG A 213 -7.27 5.12 5.97
N LEU A 214 -6.36 4.67 5.12
CA LEU A 214 -5.87 3.29 5.16
C LEU A 214 -5.09 2.99 6.45
N GLN A 215 -4.24 3.92 6.91
CA GLN A 215 -3.56 3.79 8.21
C GLN A 215 -4.55 3.72 9.38
N GLN A 216 -5.62 4.53 9.38
CA GLN A 216 -6.67 4.44 10.40
C GLN A 216 -7.37 3.07 10.41
N LEU A 217 -7.56 2.44 9.25
CA LEU A 217 -8.14 1.09 9.18
C LEU A 217 -7.21 0.04 9.75
N LEU A 218 -5.91 0.12 9.44
CA LEU A 218 -4.88 -0.76 10.02
C LEU A 218 -4.80 -0.61 11.55
N GLN A 219 -4.82 0.61 12.07
CA GLN A 219 -4.86 0.90 13.50
C GLN A 219 -6.10 0.31 14.19
N ARG A 220 -7.23 0.20 13.48
CA ARG A 220 -8.46 -0.47 13.94
C ARG A 220 -8.42 -1.99 13.78
N GLY A 221 -7.28 -2.55 13.38
CA GLY A 221 -7.07 -4.00 13.23
C GLY A 221 -7.60 -4.61 11.93
N LYS A 222 -7.99 -3.80 10.94
CA LYS A 222 -8.35 -4.30 9.61
C LYS A 222 -7.10 -4.77 8.87
N SER A 223 -7.21 -5.87 8.12
CA SER A 223 -6.13 -6.36 7.27
C SER A 223 -6.28 -5.81 5.84
N ILE A 224 -5.16 -5.62 5.15
CA ILE A 224 -5.17 -5.04 3.80
C ILE A 224 -4.25 -5.87 2.88
N LEU A 225 -4.76 -6.22 1.70
CA LEU A 225 -3.97 -6.60 0.54
C LEU A 225 -3.98 -5.43 -0.42
N LEU A 226 -2.82 -4.81 -0.62
CA LEU A 226 -2.64 -3.63 -1.45
C LEU A 226 -1.85 -3.99 -2.71
N THR A 227 -2.36 -3.66 -3.90
CA THR A 227 -1.51 -3.61 -5.09
C THR A 227 -1.16 -2.17 -5.41
N THR A 228 0.07 -1.92 -5.73
CA THR A 228 0.53 -0.59 -6.15
C THR A 228 1.78 -0.67 -7.01
N HIS A 229 2.01 0.37 -7.77
CA HIS A 229 3.28 0.64 -8.44
C HIS A 229 3.98 1.87 -7.82
N PHE A 230 3.36 2.53 -6.82
CA PHE A 230 3.95 3.64 -6.07
C PHE A 230 4.75 3.12 -4.88
N MET A 231 6.05 3.34 -4.89
CA MET A 231 6.95 2.84 -3.83
C MET A 231 6.74 3.57 -2.51
N ASP A 232 6.47 4.87 -2.56
CA ASP A 232 6.17 5.68 -1.38
C ASP A 232 4.87 5.24 -0.67
N GLU A 233 3.86 4.78 -1.42
CA GLU A 233 2.65 4.16 -0.86
C GLU A 233 2.98 2.86 -0.13
N ALA A 234 3.79 2.00 -0.78
CA ALA A 234 4.20 0.73 -0.23
C ALA A 234 5.03 0.90 1.05
N GLU A 235 6.00 1.82 1.08
CA GLU A 235 6.82 2.11 2.26
C GLU A 235 6.01 2.64 3.45
N ARG A 236 4.95 3.42 3.17
CA ARG A 236 4.13 4.05 4.22
C ARG A 236 3.09 3.13 4.83
N LEU A 237 2.53 2.23 4.04
CA LEU A 237 1.35 1.46 4.42
C LEU A 237 1.65 0.00 4.73
N CYS A 238 2.64 -0.61 4.05
CA CYS A 238 2.82 -2.04 4.11
C CYS A 238 3.76 -2.47 5.23
N ASP A 239 3.32 -3.45 6.02
CA ASP A 239 4.18 -4.16 6.98
C ASP A 239 5.12 -5.12 6.26
N ARG A 240 4.66 -5.69 5.15
CA ARG A 240 5.40 -6.65 4.32
C ARG A 240 5.06 -6.44 2.85
N LEU A 241 6.05 -6.63 2.00
CA LEU A 241 5.95 -6.49 0.55
C LEU A 241 6.30 -7.79 -0.15
N ILE A 242 5.68 -8.00 -1.29
CA ILE A 242 6.09 -8.97 -2.30
C ILE A 242 6.36 -8.19 -3.58
N VAL A 243 7.58 -8.28 -4.08
CA VAL A 243 7.94 -7.74 -5.39
C VAL A 243 7.63 -8.79 -6.44
N LEU A 244 6.78 -8.42 -7.39
CA LEU A 244 6.39 -9.27 -8.53
C LEU A 244 7.00 -8.74 -9.81
N ASP A 245 7.56 -9.64 -10.61
CA ASP A 245 7.90 -9.40 -12.00
C ASP A 245 7.59 -10.64 -12.84
N HIS A 246 7.02 -10.44 -14.04
CA HIS A 246 6.62 -11.52 -14.96
C HIS A 246 5.84 -12.66 -14.28
N GLY A 247 4.93 -12.34 -13.35
CA GLY A 247 4.10 -13.29 -12.62
C GLY A 247 4.81 -14.04 -11.50
N ARG A 248 6.08 -13.75 -11.22
CA ARG A 248 6.90 -14.43 -10.20
C ARG A 248 7.22 -13.52 -9.03
N LYS A 249 7.31 -14.13 -7.86
CA LYS A 249 7.82 -13.47 -6.67
C LYS A 249 9.35 -13.36 -6.74
N MET A 250 9.85 -12.13 -6.80
CA MET A 250 11.27 -11.82 -6.81
C MET A 250 11.85 -11.79 -5.40
N CYS A 251 11.18 -11.09 -4.49
CA CYS A 251 11.53 -11.06 -3.06
C CYS A 251 10.29 -10.81 -2.21
N GLU A 252 10.43 -11.02 -0.90
CA GLU A 252 9.39 -10.78 0.10
C GLU A 252 10.05 -10.40 1.43
N GLY A 253 9.55 -9.35 2.10
CA GLY A 253 10.05 -8.90 3.40
C GLY A 253 9.44 -7.57 3.83
N ALA A 254 9.83 -7.06 4.99
CA ALA A 254 9.47 -5.71 5.39
C ALA A 254 10.19 -4.68 4.49
N PRO A 255 9.53 -3.55 4.13
CA PRO A 255 10.10 -2.59 3.19
C PRO A 255 11.52 -2.15 3.54
N ARG A 256 11.74 -1.79 4.81
CA ARG A 256 13.04 -1.32 5.31
C ARG A 256 14.11 -2.41 5.33
N GLU A 257 13.73 -3.64 5.68
CA GLU A 257 14.62 -4.80 5.69
C GLU A 257 15.09 -5.13 4.27
N LEU A 258 14.15 -5.18 3.32
CA LEU A 258 14.46 -5.43 1.92
C LEU A 258 15.45 -4.41 1.35
N VAL A 259 15.28 -3.13 1.68
CA VAL A 259 16.21 -2.06 1.25
C VAL A 259 17.58 -2.25 1.92
N SER A 260 17.63 -2.43 3.25
CA SER A 260 18.89 -2.49 3.99
C SER A 260 19.71 -3.77 3.71
N GLU A 261 19.05 -4.89 3.38
CA GLU A 261 19.71 -6.17 3.11
C GLU A 261 20.18 -6.30 1.66
N GLN A 262 19.53 -5.60 0.74
CA GLN A 262 19.76 -5.80 -0.69
C GLN A 262 20.42 -4.62 -1.39
N LEU A 263 20.49 -3.45 -0.76
CA LEU A 263 21.05 -2.25 -1.37
C LEU A 263 22.20 -1.67 -0.54
N GLU A 264 23.06 -0.97 -1.25
CA GLU A 264 24.01 -0.02 -0.70
C GLU A 264 23.25 1.14 -0.02
N PRO A 265 23.66 1.62 1.17
CA PRO A 265 22.86 2.58 1.95
C PRO A 265 22.72 3.96 1.33
N ASP A 266 23.75 4.40 0.58
CA ASP A 266 23.84 5.74 0.00
C ASP A 266 23.69 5.72 -1.52
N VAL A 267 22.90 6.66 -2.05
CA VAL A 267 22.72 6.89 -3.48
C VAL A 267 23.11 8.32 -3.80
N VAL A 268 24.03 8.47 -4.74
CA VAL A 268 24.40 9.78 -5.30
C VAL A 268 23.90 9.86 -6.73
N GLU A 269 22.88 10.69 -6.93
CA GLU A 269 22.33 10.97 -8.24
C GLU A 269 23.07 12.15 -8.87
N VAL A 270 23.50 11.98 -10.10
CA VAL A 270 24.20 13.03 -10.86
C VAL A 270 23.46 13.26 -12.16
N TYR A 271 23.05 14.48 -12.41
CA TYR A 271 22.33 14.86 -13.61
C TYR A 271 22.80 16.21 -14.17
N GLY A 272 22.57 16.39 -15.45
CA GLY A 272 23.01 17.53 -16.23
C GLY A 272 23.88 17.12 -17.42
N GLN A 273 24.24 18.12 -18.24
CA GLN A 273 24.96 17.85 -19.47
C GLN A 273 26.34 17.23 -19.17
N GLY A 274 26.55 16.02 -19.69
CA GLY A 274 27.77 15.23 -19.47
C GLY A 274 27.75 14.28 -18.27
N ALA A 275 26.67 14.22 -17.48
CA ALA A 275 26.57 13.32 -16.33
C ALA A 275 26.80 11.85 -16.72
N VAL A 276 26.19 11.39 -17.82
CA VAL A 276 26.30 10.00 -18.30
C VAL A 276 27.75 9.61 -18.62
N ALA A 277 28.56 10.55 -19.07
CA ALA A 277 29.99 10.27 -19.35
C ALA A 277 30.76 9.88 -18.07
N LEU A 278 30.32 10.35 -16.89
CA LEU A 278 30.96 10.03 -15.61
C LEU A 278 30.85 8.54 -15.25
N ALA A 279 29.82 7.85 -15.72
CA ALA A 279 29.66 6.41 -15.49
C ALA A 279 30.81 5.57 -16.06
N GLY A 280 31.56 6.11 -17.00
CA GLY A 280 32.75 5.50 -17.61
C GLY A 280 34.09 6.00 -17.06
N THR A 281 34.09 6.90 -16.08
CA THR A 281 35.31 7.52 -15.50
C THR A 281 35.74 6.81 -14.21
N ASP A 282 36.84 7.31 -13.62
CA ASP A 282 37.36 6.84 -12.33
C ASP A 282 36.36 6.99 -11.18
N LEU A 283 35.34 7.86 -11.34
CA LEU A 283 34.25 8.01 -10.38
C LEU A 283 33.47 6.70 -10.15
N ARG A 284 33.38 5.85 -11.19
CA ARG A 284 32.80 4.53 -11.07
C ARG A 284 33.50 3.65 -10.03
N ALA A 285 34.80 3.83 -9.83
CA ALA A 285 35.58 3.06 -8.85
C ALA A 285 35.29 3.48 -7.40
N LEU A 286 34.61 4.62 -7.19
CA LEU A 286 34.19 5.13 -5.88
C LEU A 286 32.77 4.64 -5.49
N ALA A 287 32.13 3.79 -6.31
CA ALA A 287 30.83 3.23 -6.05
C ALA A 287 30.85 1.71 -6.30
N GLU A 288 30.11 0.96 -5.49
CA GLU A 288 29.96 -0.50 -5.65
C GLU A 288 29.13 -0.82 -6.88
N ARG A 289 28.14 0.04 -7.18
CA ARG A 289 27.24 -0.13 -8.32
C ARG A 289 26.95 1.21 -8.96
N THR A 290 26.86 1.21 -10.29
CA THR A 290 26.52 2.40 -11.08
C THR A 290 25.45 2.06 -12.10
N GLU A 291 24.39 2.86 -12.14
CA GLU A 291 23.31 2.70 -13.08
C GLU A 291 23.08 4.01 -13.84
N VAL A 292 22.61 3.90 -15.07
CA VAL A 292 22.29 5.05 -15.93
C VAL A 292 20.83 4.94 -16.34
N SER A 293 20.09 6.04 -16.09
CA SER A 293 18.71 6.15 -16.54
C SER A 293 18.46 7.51 -17.16
N GLY A 294 18.20 7.51 -18.47
CA GLY A 294 18.09 8.73 -19.24
C GLY A 294 19.39 9.55 -19.17
N GLU A 295 19.31 10.78 -18.66
CA GLU A 295 20.45 11.69 -18.48
C GLU A 295 21.01 11.69 -17.05
N THR A 296 20.51 10.78 -16.17
CA THR A 296 20.93 10.69 -14.77
C THR A 296 21.79 9.45 -14.56
N VAL A 297 22.86 9.61 -13.77
CA VAL A 297 23.70 8.53 -13.27
C VAL A 297 23.45 8.37 -11.79
N PHE A 298 23.23 7.14 -11.37
CA PHE A 298 23.05 6.74 -9.99
C PHE A 298 24.28 5.95 -9.55
N PHE A 299 24.96 6.46 -8.53
CA PHE A 299 26.08 5.79 -7.89
C PHE A 299 25.61 5.27 -6.52
N TYR A 300 25.71 3.97 -6.32
CA TYR A 300 25.33 3.29 -5.08
C TYR A 300 26.60 2.93 -4.30
N THR A 301 26.68 3.34 -3.03
CA THR A 301 27.90 3.23 -2.25
C THR A 301 27.60 3.06 -0.76
N HIS A 302 28.57 2.52 0.00
CA HIS A 302 28.54 2.49 1.47
C HIS A 302 29.09 3.77 2.10
N ASP A 303 29.86 4.58 1.36
CA ASP A 303 30.37 5.88 1.78
C ASP A 303 30.33 6.87 0.63
N ALA A 304 29.40 7.83 0.69
CA ALA A 304 29.23 8.84 -0.34
C ALA A 304 30.29 9.94 -0.32
N GLN A 305 31.08 10.11 0.75
CA GLN A 305 31.98 11.26 0.92
C GLN A 305 33.07 11.35 -0.16
N PRO A 306 33.78 10.25 -0.52
CA PRO A 306 34.79 10.30 -1.57
C PRO A 306 34.20 10.72 -2.92
N LEU A 307 33.02 10.22 -3.24
CA LEU A 307 32.31 10.51 -4.49
C LEU A 307 31.85 11.97 -4.54
N LEU A 308 31.23 12.46 -3.45
CA LEU A 308 30.79 13.86 -3.35
C LEU A 308 31.96 14.84 -3.44
N GLY A 309 33.10 14.49 -2.79
CA GLY A 309 34.34 15.28 -2.88
C GLY A 309 34.82 15.42 -4.34
N SER A 310 34.86 14.32 -5.07
CA SER A 310 35.28 14.30 -6.48
C SER A 310 34.31 15.05 -7.39
N LEU A 311 32.99 14.91 -7.15
CA LEU A 311 31.94 15.58 -7.92
C LEU A 311 31.91 17.09 -7.69
N SER A 312 32.44 17.60 -6.58
CA SER A 312 32.50 19.04 -6.28
C SER A 312 33.29 19.86 -7.33
N ALA A 313 34.20 19.21 -8.08
CA ALA A 313 34.93 19.81 -9.18
C ALA A 313 34.06 20.05 -10.44
N HIS A 314 32.94 19.36 -10.56
CA HIS A 314 32.05 19.37 -11.73
C HIS A 314 30.87 20.34 -11.54
N LYS A 315 31.13 21.66 -11.42
CA LYS A 315 30.13 22.69 -11.09
C LYS A 315 28.93 22.76 -12.05
N GLN A 316 29.04 22.23 -13.26
CA GLN A 316 27.97 22.17 -14.27
C GLN A 316 26.96 21.05 -14.00
N LEU A 317 27.30 20.09 -13.14
CA LEU A 317 26.44 18.99 -12.78
C LEU A 317 25.68 19.28 -11.49
N ARG A 318 24.49 18.73 -11.39
CA ARG A 318 23.72 18.72 -10.15
C ARG A 318 23.86 17.37 -9.49
N THR A 319 24.06 17.38 -8.19
CA THR A 319 24.26 16.19 -7.38
C THR A 319 23.23 16.17 -6.26
N LEU A 320 22.54 15.04 -6.10
CA LEU A 320 21.64 14.76 -4.98
C LEU A 320 22.15 13.55 -4.24
N HIS A 321 22.43 13.69 -2.96
CA HIS A 321 22.74 12.58 -2.06
C HIS A 321 21.50 12.23 -1.24
N ARG A 322 21.12 10.97 -1.24
CA ARG A 322 19.97 10.43 -0.49
C ARG A 322 20.21 8.99 -0.03
N PRO A 323 19.49 8.50 0.98
CA PRO A 323 19.46 7.07 1.27
C PRO A 323 18.81 6.28 0.13
N ALA A 324 19.17 4.99 0.02
CA ALA A 324 18.50 4.06 -0.86
C ALA A 324 17.04 3.83 -0.43
N ASN A 325 16.18 3.54 -1.40
CA ASN A 325 14.74 3.34 -1.20
C ASN A 325 14.20 2.13 -1.99
N LEU A 326 12.90 1.87 -1.90
CA LEU A 326 12.27 0.75 -2.62
C LEU A 326 12.31 0.90 -4.15
N GLU A 327 12.38 2.12 -4.68
CA GLU A 327 12.50 2.34 -6.13
C GLU A 327 13.85 1.83 -6.64
N ASP A 328 14.92 2.06 -5.88
CA ASP A 328 16.26 1.55 -6.18
C ASP A 328 16.30 0.01 -6.11
N LEU A 329 15.61 -0.58 -5.12
CA LEU A 329 15.48 -2.02 -5.01
C LEU A 329 14.76 -2.60 -6.22
N PHE A 330 13.68 -1.97 -6.61
CA PHE A 330 12.89 -2.40 -7.76
C PHE A 330 13.72 -2.32 -9.05
N LEU A 331 14.46 -1.23 -9.26
CA LEU A 331 15.35 -1.05 -10.39
C LEU A 331 16.43 -2.14 -10.44
N LYS A 332 17.07 -2.43 -9.29
CA LYS A 332 18.07 -3.50 -9.16
C LYS A 332 17.51 -4.88 -9.52
N LEU A 333 16.30 -5.21 -9.06
CA LEU A 333 15.69 -6.53 -9.25
C LEU A 333 15.16 -6.75 -10.68
N THR A 334 14.65 -5.70 -11.32
CA THR A 334 13.93 -5.82 -12.58
C THR A 334 14.70 -5.27 -13.79
N GLY A 335 15.74 -4.45 -13.53
CA GLY A 335 16.48 -3.73 -14.58
C GLY A 335 15.62 -2.67 -15.28
N ARG A 336 14.47 -2.30 -14.72
CA ARG A 336 13.51 -1.36 -15.30
C ARG A 336 13.08 -0.32 -14.29
N GLN A 337 12.98 0.94 -14.71
CA GLN A 337 12.27 1.94 -13.93
C GLN A 337 10.77 1.66 -13.99
N ILE A 338 10.07 1.88 -12.87
CA ILE A 338 8.62 1.98 -12.89
C ILE A 338 8.29 3.30 -13.57
N ARG A 339 8.04 3.27 -14.88
CA ARG A 339 7.51 4.44 -15.59
C ARG A 339 6.01 4.47 -15.36
N GLU A 340 5.51 5.63 -14.95
CA GLU A 340 4.12 5.98 -15.16
C GLU A 340 3.94 5.99 -16.69
N ASP A 341 3.29 4.97 -17.24
CA ASP A 341 2.77 5.04 -18.61
C ASP A 341 1.68 6.11 -18.58
N ALA A 342 1.98 7.27 -19.20
CA ALA A 342 1.12 8.43 -19.33
C ALA A 342 -0.10 8.11 -20.21
#